data_2475297f6b5ddc3491f1c818849bc235
#
_entry.id   2475297f6b5ddc3491f1c818849bc235
#
_cell.length_a   1.000
_cell.length_b   1.000
_cell.length_c   1.000
_cell.angle_alpha   90.00
_cell.angle_beta   90.00
_cell.angle_gamma   90.00
#
_symmetry.space_group_name_H-M   'P 1'
#
loop_
_entity.id
_entity.type
_entity.pdbx_description
1 polymer ?
#
loop_
_entity_poly.entity_id
_entity_poly.type
_entity_poly.pdbx_seq_one_letter_code
_entity_poly.pdbx_strand_id
1 'polypeptide(L)'
;MSSSDYSDDEEERSYRSSGNNNIHTSHAREQAQIVDRYSDKINLEVYANHRITRDKALRATVDQVLDPRTMRFLGKIFNGGIITKINGCVSTGKEANIYYAENETTNDEFAVKIYKTSILVFKDRTRYVVGEHRFGEKQTKNPRQMVKNWAEKEFRNLKRLHSEPLINSPRPVELRENILVMEYLTHGKGEPSPKLRDHKFEDLEEVIHYYHEMLILMRVLYQKCRLVHADLSEYN
;
A
#
# COMPACT_ATOMS: atom_id res chain seq x y z
N MET A 1 15.99 4.96 -18.62
CA MET A 1 15.49 6.32 -18.32
C MET A 1 14.52 6.64 -19.44
N SER A 2 13.22 6.43 -19.22
CA SER A 2 12.20 6.60 -20.25
C SER A 2 11.47 7.92 -20.04
N SER A 3 11.23 8.61 -21.14
CA SER A 3 10.69 9.95 -21.29
C SER A 3 9.20 10.14 -20.96
N SER A 4 8.63 9.29 -20.08
CA SER A 4 7.20 9.33 -19.74
C SER A 4 6.86 10.11 -18.47
N ASP A 5 7.86 10.55 -17.70
CA ASP A 5 7.62 11.25 -16.43
C ASP A 5 7.36 12.75 -16.55
N TYR A 6 7.58 13.34 -17.72
CA TYR A 6 7.45 14.79 -17.93
C TYR A 6 6.05 15.28 -18.33
N SER A 7 5.17 14.38 -18.82
CA SER A 7 3.86 14.78 -19.35
C SER A 7 2.80 15.02 -18.25
N ASP A 8 2.94 14.41 -17.09
CA ASP A 8 1.93 14.51 -16.02
C ASP A 8 2.01 15.85 -15.26
N ASP A 9 3.21 16.49 -15.21
CA ASP A 9 3.40 17.78 -14.54
C ASP A 9 2.96 18.98 -15.39
N GLU A 10 2.97 18.85 -16.72
CA GLU A 10 2.49 19.91 -17.62
C GLU A 10 0.97 19.98 -17.67
N GLU A 11 0.26 18.86 -17.55
CA GLU A 11 -1.20 18.85 -17.43
C GLU A 11 -1.68 19.55 -16.14
N GLU A 12 -0.96 19.41 -15.01
CA GLU A 12 -1.31 20.12 -13.78
C GLU A 12 -1.14 21.65 -13.88
N ARG A 13 -0.24 22.16 -14.72
CA ARG A 13 -0.04 23.62 -14.90
C ARG A 13 -1.12 24.27 -15.76
N SER A 14 -1.68 23.56 -16.72
CA SER A 14 -2.74 24.10 -17.59
C SER A 14 -4.07 24.27 -16.84
N TYR A 15 -4.33 23.49 -15.81
CA TYR A 15 -5.56 23.52 -15.00
C TYR A 15 -5.66 24.70 -14.02
N ARG A 16 -4.56 25.42 -13.74
CA ARG A 16 -4.57 26.51 -12.76
C ARG A 16 -4.96 27.88 -13.31
N SER A 17 -5.13 28.04 -14.61
CA SER A 17 -5.30 29.36 -15.22
C SER A 17 -6.72 29.70 -15.73
N SER A 18 -7.69 28.81 -15.62
CA SER A 18 -9.05 29.03 -16.14
C SER A 18 -10.09 28.90 -15.01
N GLY A 19 -10.48 30.04 -14.43
CA GLY A 19 -11.58 30.10 -13.48
C GLY A 19 -12.93 30.01 -14.21
N ASN A 20 -13.76 29.02 -13.84
CA ASN A 20 -15.23 29.13 -13.88
C ASN A 20 -15.93 27.91 -13.28
N ASN A 21 -17.14 28.10 -12.73
CA ASN A 21 -17.98 27.10 -12.04
C ASN A 21 -18.36 25.83 -12.85
N ASN A 22 -18.08 25.77 -14.14
CA ASN A 22 -18.32 24.61 -15.00
C ASN A 22 -17.30 23.48 -14.83
N ILE A 23 -16.14 23.75 -14.22
CA ILE A 23 -15.07 22.77 -14.03
C ILE A 23 -15.44 21.75 -12.96
N HIS A 24 -16.14 22.16 -11.90
CA HIS A 24 -16.56 21.26 -10.83
C HIS A 24 -17.54 20.16 -11.28
N THR A 25 -18.42 20.48 -12.22
CA THR A 25 -19.41 19.51 -12.74
C THR A 25 -18.79 18.52 -13.73
N SER A 26 -17.81 18.93 -14.52
CA SER A 26 -17.09 18.04 -15.44
C SER A 26 -16.19 17.05 -14.67
N HIS A 27 -15.47 17.49 -13.68
CA HIS A 27 -14.65 16.62 -12.82
C HIS A 27 -15.48 15.59 -12.03
N ALA A 28 -16.63 15.98 -11.50
CA ALA A 28 -17.50 15.06 -10.81
C ALA A 28 -18.07 13.97 -11.75
N ARG A 29 -18.39 14.32 -13.00
CA ARG A 29 -18.83 13.34 -14.02
C ARG A 29 -17.71 12.41 -14.46
N GLU A 30 -16.52 12.92 -14.67
CA GLU A 30 -15.33 12.13 -15.03
C GLU A 30 -14.95 11.17 -13.90
N GLN A 31 -15.04 11.62 -12.65
CA GLN A 31 -14.84 10.80 -11.45
C GLN A 31 -15.88 9.67 -11.35
N ALA A 32 -17.14 9.97 -11.59
CA ALA A 32 -18.20 8.95 -11.60
C ALA A 32 -17.97 7.91 -12.70
N GLN A 33 -17.56 8.32 -13.90
CA GLN A 33 -17.24 7.40 -15.00
C GLN A 33 -16.04 6.50 -14.72
N ILE A 34 -15.02 6.99 -14.01
CA ILE A 34 -13.86 6.19 -13.62
C ILE A 34 -14.26 5.15 -12.56
N VAL A 35 -15.04 5.54 -11.57
CA VAL A 35 -15.56 4.62 -10.54
C VAL A 35 -16.44 3.56 -11.21
N ASP A 36 -17.34 3.95 -12.09
CA ASP A 36 -18.26 3.06 -12.79
C ASP A 36 -17.51 2.04 -13.68
N ARG A 37 -16.49 2.50 -14.40
CA ARG A 37 -15.65 1.63 -15.26
C ARG A 37 -14.91 0.53 -14.53
N TYR A 38 -14.54 0.74 -13.27
CA TYR A 38 -13.78 -0.22 -12.47
C TYR A 38 -14.57 -0.82 -11.31
N SER A 39 -15.87 -0.46 -11.16
CA SER A 39 -16.74 -0.97 -10.10
C SER A 39 -16.82 -2.50 -10.12
N ASP A 40 -16.93 -3.09 -11.30
CA ASP A 40 -16.99 -4.53 -11.48
C ASP A 40 -15.68 -5.28 -11.13
N LYS A 41 -14.56 -4.55 -11.14
CA LYS A 41 -13.22 -5.08 -10.83
C LYS A 41 -12.83 -4.89 -9.36
N ILE A 42 -13.60 -4.11 -8.61
CA ILE A 42 -13.30 -3.77 -7.22
C ILE A 42 -14.46 -4.24 -6.35
N ASN A 43 -14.29 -5.43 -5.78
CA ASN A 43 -15.19 -5.89 -4.73
C ASN A 43 -14.66 -5.39 -3.38
N LEU A 44 -15.39 -4.46 -2.76
CA LEU A 44 -15.03 -3.87 -1.47
C LEU A 44 -15.62 -4.65 -0.29
N GLU A 45 -16.28 -5.78 -0.52
CA GLU A 45 -16.73 -6.62 0.57
C GLU A 45 -15.54 -7.12 1.36
N VAL A 46 -15.59 -6.92 2.66
CA VAL A 46 -14.57 -7.42 3.59
C VAL A 46 -14.56 -8.94 3.51
N TYR A 47 -13.41 -9.53 3.34
CA TYR A 47 -13.22 -10.99 3.39
C TYR A 47 -13.87 -11.53 4.67
N ALA A 48 -14.96 -12.27 4.51
CA ALA A 48 -15.97 -12.53 5.53
C ALA A 48 -15.52 -13.51 6.63
N ASN A 49 -14.30 -14.02 6.63
CA ASN A 49 -13.86 -15.02 7.57
C ASN A 49 -13.28 -14.47 8.88
N HIS A 50 -13.01 -13.18 8.98
CA HIS A 50 -12.82 -12.54 10.28
C HIS A 50 -14.10 -11.81 10.64
N ARG A 51 -14.74 -12.17 11.74
CA ARG A 51 -15.87 -11.48 12.39
C ARG A 51 -15.53 -10.01 12.67
N ILE A 52 -15.43 -9.21 11.63
CA ILE A 52 -15.40 -7.78 11.76
C ILE A 52 -16.84 -7.34 11.62
N THR A 53 -17.42 -6.94 12.74
CA THR A 53 -18.70 -6.23 12.81
C THR A 53 -18.73 -5.20 11.67
N ARG A 54 -19.81 -5.21 10.89
CA ARG A 54 -20.09 -4.23 9.80
C ARG A 54 -20.18 -2.83 10.40
N ASP A 55 -19.05 -2.23 10.68
CA ASP A 55 -19.01 -0.91 11.32
C ASP A 55 -19.03 0.17 10.24
N LYS A 56 -19.86 1.21 10.44
CA LYS A 56 -19.89 2.43 9.61
C LYS A 56 -18.48 3.05 9.47
N ALA A 57 -17.62 2.86 10.46
CA ALA A 57 -16.24 3.27 10.47
C ALA A 57 -15.41 2.59 9.35
N LEU A 58 -15.68 1.33 9.02
CA LEU A 58 -14.95 0.60 7.98
C LEU A 58 -15.27 1.13 6.57
N ARG A 59 -16.55 1.44 6.30
CA ARG A 59 -16.96 2.06 5.03
C ARG A 59 -16.33 3.45 4.86
N ALA A 60 -16.39 4.28 5.88
CA ALA A 60 -15.76 5.61 5.85
C ALA A 60 -14.24 5.51 5.62
N THR A 61 -13.57 4.46 6.15
CA THR A 61 -12.14 4.26 5.97
C THR A 61 -11.79 3.81 4.55
N VAL A 62 -12.63 3.00 3.92
CA VAL A 62 -12.47 2.58 2.52
C VAL A 62 -12.69 3.77 1.58
N ASP A 63 -13.75 4.55 1.79
CA ASP A 63 -14.05 5.75 1.00
C ASP A 63 -12.96 6.82 1.08
N GLN A 64 -12.26 6.93 2.22
CA GLN A 64 -11.14 7.86 2.41
C GLN A 64 -9.87 7.48 1.66
N VAL A 65 -9.68 6.21 1.31
CA VAL A 65 -8.48 5.71 0.64
C VAL A 65 -8.62 5.68 -0.87
N LEU A 66 -9.83 5.35 -1.35
CA LEU A 66 -10.15 5.27 -2.77
C LEU A 66 -10.67 6.61 -3.30
N ASP A 67 -9.89 7.67 -3.10
CA ASP A 67 -10.18 8.96 -3.71
C ASP A 67 -10.09 8.87 -5.25
N PRO A 68 -10.71 9.79 -6.01
CA PRO A 68 -10.74 9.72 -7.47
C PRO A 68 -9.37 9.71 -8.14
N ARG A 69 -8.37 10.33 -7.51
CA ARG A 69 -6.99 10.33 -8.03
C ARG A 69 -6.36 8.96 -7.82
N THR A 70 -6.51 8.37 -6.64
CA THR A 70 -6.07 7.00 -6.35
C THR A 70 -6.75 6.00 -7.30
N MET A 71 -8.06 6.16 -7.57
CA MET A 71 -8.77 5.34 -8.54
C MET A 71 -8.20 5.43 -9.95
N ARG A 72 -7.73 6.62 -10.38
CA ARG A 72 -7.05 6.80 -11.67
C ARG A 72 -5.74 6.01 -11.75
N PHE A 73 -4.94 6.04 -10.68
CA PHE A 73 -3.69 5.26 -10.62
C PHE A 73 -3.96 3.76 -10.57
N LEU A 74 -4.98 3.35 -9.82
CA LEU A 74 -5.43 1.97 -9.78
C LEU A 74 -5.88 1.48 -11.16
N GLY A 75 -6.61 2.31 -11.91
CA GLY A 75 -6.99 2.05 -13.30
C GLY A 75 -5.78 1.84 -14.22
N LYS A 76 -4.69 2.60 -14.02
CA LYS A 76 -3.43 2.39 -14.77
C LYS A 76 -2.79 1.02 -14.42
N ILE A 77 -2.89 0.57 -13.17
CA ILE A 77 -2.39 -0.75 -12.74
C ILE A 77 -3.22 -1.88 -13.39
N PHE A 78 -4.55 -1.76 -13.39
CA PHE A 78 -5.42 -2.68 -14.10
C PHE A 78 -5.12 -2.76 -15.60
N ASN A 79 -4.94 -1.60 -16.24
CA ASN A 79 -4.62 -1.55 -17.67
C ASN A 79 -3.22 -2.12 -17.98
N GLY A 80 -2.30 -2.10 -17.00
CA GLY A 80 -0.99 -2.75 -17.10
C GLY A 80 -1.05 -4.27 -17.02
N GLY A 81 -2.22 -4.85 -16.67
CA GLY A 81 -2.44 -6.30 -16.64
C GLY A 81 -1.76 -7.03 -15.47
N ILE A 82 -1.20 -6.31 -14.49
CA ILE A 82 -0.58 -6.94 -13.32
C ILE A 82 -1.64 -7.55 -12.43
N ILE A 83 -2.71 -6.82 -12.17
CA ILE A 83 -3.89 -7.29 -11.44
C ILE A 83 -5.14 -7.14 -12.32
N THR A 84 -6.06 -8.08 -12.21
CA THR A 84 -7.34 -8.04 -12.94
C THR A 84 -8.50 -7.69 -12.02
N LYS A 85 -8.38 -7.99 -10.72
CA LYS A 85 -9.45 -7.82 -9.75
C LYS A 85 -8.92 -7.51 -8.35
N ILE A 86 -9.67 -6.75 -7.58
CA ILE A 86 -9.45 -6.52 -6.16
C ILE A 86 -10.63 -7.11 -5.39
N ASN A 87 -10.34 -8.01 -4.45
CA ASN A 87 -11.31 -8.82 -3.72
C ASN A 87 -11.32 -8.52 -2.22
N GLY A 88 -11.60 -7.30 -1.84
CA GLY A 88 -11.82 -6.94 -0.44
C GLY A 88 -10.60 -6.40 0.31
N CYS A 89 -10.87 -5.84 1.47
CA CYS A 89 -9.87 -5.24 2.33
C CYS A 89 -9.39 -6.26 3.37
N VAL A 90 -8.10 -6.59 3.36
CA VAL A 90 -7.46 -7.53 4.28
C VAL A 90 -7.12 -6.85 5.60
N SER A 91 -6.67 -5.60 5.54
CA SER A 91 -6.24 -4.86 6.73
C SER A 91 -6.45 -3.37 6.57
N THR A 92 -6.98 -2.73 7.61
CA THR A 92 -7.12 -1.28 7.71
C THR A 92 -6.17 -0.74 8.76
N GLY A 93 -5.23 0.09 8.32
CA GLY A 93 -4.26 0.74 9.22
C GLY A 93 -4.48 2.26 9.29
N LYS A 94 -3.77 2.89 10.21
CA LYS A 94 -3.79 4.37 10.33
C LYS A 94 -3.26 5.06 9.08
N GLU A 95 -2.29 4.46 8.42
CA GLU A 95 -1.52 5.07 7.32
C GLU A 95 -1.90 4.54 5.95
N ALA A 96 -2.36 3.29 5.87
CA ALA A 96 -2.69 2.61 4.64
C ALA A 96 -3.74 1.52 4.87
N ASN A 97 -4.43 1.14 3.82
CA ASN A 97 -5.22 -0.08 3.78
C ASN A 97 -4.54 -1.08 2.85
N ILE A 98 -4.70 -2.36 3.15
CA ILE A 98 -4.20 -3.47 2.34
C ILE A 98 -5.40 -4.23 1.77
N TYR A 99 -5.38 -4.42 0.46
CA TYR A 99 -6.41 -5.14 -0.27
C TYR A 99 -5.82 -6.41 -0.86
N TYR A 100 -6.61 -7.47 -0.86
CA TYR A 100 -6.31 -8.67 -1.64
C TYR A 100 -6.67 -8.42 -3.09
N ALA A 101 -5.77 -8.80 -3.99
CA ALA A 101 -5.97 -8.70 -5.42
C ALA A 101 -5.43 -9.94 -6.12
N GLU A 102 -5.95 -10.21 -7.30
CA GLU A 102 -5.55 -11.36 -8.10
C GLU A 102 -5.41 -11.00 -9.57
N ASN A 103 -4.62 -11.81 -10.25
CA ASN A 103 -4.63 -11.89 -11.70
C ASN A 103 -5.31 -13.20 -12.11
N GLU A 104 -6.55 -13.10 -12.57
CA GLU A 104 -7.34 -14.28 -12.97
C GLU A 104 -6.73 -15.05 -14.15
N THR A 105 -5.86 -14.40 -14.94
CA THR A 105 -5.22 -15.02 -16.10
C THR A 105 -4.02 -15.88 -15.71
N THR A 106 -3.20 -15.37 -14.74
CA THR A 106 -1.97 -16.06 -14.29
C THR A 106 -2.17 -16.83 -13.00
N ASN A 107 -3.31 -16.62 -12.30
CA ASN A 107 -3.61 -17.10 -10.95
C ASN A 107 -2.62 -16.60 -9.89
N ASP A 108 -1.97 -15.47 -10.15
CA ASP A 108 -1.12 -14.83 -9.16
C ASP A 108 -1.95 -14.03 -8.14
N GLU A 109 -1.51 -14.05 -6.88
CA GLU A 109 -2.13 -13.34 -5.76
C GLU A 109 -1.25 -12.17 -5.32
N PHE A 110 -1.89 -11.02 -5.07
CA PHE A 110 -1.20 -9.78 -4.72
C PHE A 110 -1.81 -9.11 -3.49
N ALA A 111 -0.96 -8.43 -2.72
CA ALA A 111 -1.35 -7.43 -1.76
C ALA A 111 -1.21 -6.04 -2.38
N VAL A 112 -2.30 -5.28 -2.38
CA VAL A 112 -2.33 -3.90 -2.84
C VAL A 112 -2.43 -2.98 -1.63
N LYS A 113 -1.32 -2.36 -1.27
CA LYS A 113 -1.25 -1.40 -0.17
C LYS A 113 -1.49 -0.01 -0.70
N ILE A 114 -2.57 0.62 -0.24
CA ILE A 114 -2.96 1.97 -0.64
C ILE A 114 -2.77 2.90 0.54
N TYR A 115 -1.83 3.82 0.42
CA TYR A 115 -1.54 4.82 1.45
C TYR A 115 -2.59 5.92 1.42
N LYS A 116 -3.01 6.33 2.61
CA LYS A 116 -3.99 7.39 2.81
C LYS A 116 -3.35 8.74 2.53
N THR A 117 -3.90 9.48 1.56
CA THR A 117 -3.41 10.81 1.17
C THR A 117 -4.06 11.93 1.98
N SER A 118 -5.24 11.69 2.56
CA SER A 118 -6.05 12.67 3.30
C SER A 118 -5.67 12.81 4.78
N ILE A 119 -4.78 11.97 5.32
CA ILE A 119 -4.41 12.05 6.73
C ILE A 119 -3.43 13.20 6.96
N LEU A 120 -3.96 14.41 6.93
CA LEU A 120 -3.25 15.66 7.23
C LEU A 120 -2.96 15.87 8.74
N VAL A 121 -3.50 15.02 9.62
CA VAL A 121 -3.53 15.28 11.07
C VAL A 121 -2.38 14.64 11.84
N PHE A 122 -1.47 13.90 11.18
CA PHE A 122 -0.31 13.36 11.88
C PHE A 122 0.79 14.42 11.99
N LYS A 123 0.73 15.25 13.03
CA LYS A 123 1.76 16.25 13.33
C LYS A 123 3.18 15.66 13.50
N ASP A 124 3.29 14.39 13.83
CA ASP A 124 4.58 13.71 14.09
C ASP A 124 5.23 13.02 12.88
N ARG A 125 4.58 13.00 11.71
CA ARG A 125 5.14 12.39 10.48
C ARG A 125 6.44 13.03 10.03
N THR A 126 6.61 14.29 10.31
CA THR A 126 7.82 15.05 9.97
C THR A 126 9.06 14.41 10.60
N ARG A 127 8.95 13.81 11.79
CA ARG A 127 10.07 13.14 12.48
C ARG A 127 10.65 11.96 11.70
N TYR A 128 9.84 11.25 10.92
CA TYR A 128 10.28 10.08 10.13
C TYR A 128 10.90 10.44 8.78
N VAL A 129 10.77 11.70 8.38
CA VAL A 129 11.29 12.22 7.09
C VAL A 129 12.39 13.25 7.30
N VAL A 130 12.36 13.98 8.42
CA VAL A 130 13.39 14.96 8.80
C VAL A 130 14.69 14.23 9.12
N GLY A 131 15.75 14.58 8.40
CA GLY A 131 17.08 13.98 8.56
C GLY A 131 17.50 13.06 7.40
N GLU A 132 16.61 12.72 6.49
CA GLU A 132 17.00 12.07 5.25
C GLU A 132 17.45 13.14 4.23
N HIS A 133 18.76 13.25 4.00
CA HIS A 133 19.37 14.22 3.06
C HIS A 133 18.82 14.18 1.62
N ARG A 134 18.04 13.14 1.30
CA ARG A 134 17.45 12.92 -0.02
C ARG A 134 16.15 13.69 -0.24
N PHE A 135 15.50 14.15 0.83
CA PHE A 135 14.24 14.88 0.74
C PHE A 135 14.45 16.34 1.13
N GLY A 136 14.41 17.24 0.15
CA GLY A 136 14.51 18.67 0.40
C GLY A 136 13.31 19.17 1.22
N GLU A 137 13.53 20.25 2.00
CA GLU A 137 12.50 20.86 2.87
C GLU A 137 11.18 21.19 2.15
N LYS A 138 11.22 21.49 0.85
CA LYS A 138 10.02 21.78 0.04
C LYS A 138 9.14 20.53 -0.19
N GLN A 139 9.74 19.33 -0.21
CA GLN A 139 9.03 18.07 -0.45
C GLN A 139 8.29 17.59 0.79
N THR A 140 8.72 18.02 1.99
CA THR A 140 8.07 17.66 3.26
C THR A 140 6.80 18.47 3.55
N LYS A 141 6.60 19.60 2.85
CA LYS A 141 5.44 20.48 3.04
C LYS A 141 4.19 20.01 2.29
N ASN A 142 4.33 19.17 1.26
CA ASN A 142 3.20 18.62 0.51
C ASN A 142 2.87 17.22 1.05
N PRO A 143 1.70 17.01 1.68
CA PRO A 143 1.32 15.72 2.25
C PRO A 143 1.30 14.58 1.24
N ARG A 144 0.89 14.84 0.01
CA ARG A 144 0.87 13.82 -1.06
C ARG A 144 2.27 13.42 -1.47
N GLN A 145 3.18 14.38 -1.63
CA GLN A 145 4.58 14.10 -1.94
C GLN A 145 5.25 13.31 -0.81
N MET A 146 4.90 13.61 0.44
CA MET A 146 5.39 12.87 1.59
C MET A 146 4.91 11.40 1.57
N VAL A 147 3.64 11.16 1.24
CA VAL A 147 3.10 9.81 1.10
C VAL A 147 3.78 9.05 -0.04
N LYS A 148 3.99 9.70 -1.18
CA LYS A 148 4.74 9.13 -2.30
C LYS A 148 6.16 8.73 -1.88
N ASN A 149 6.88 9.61 -1.21
CA ASN A 149 8.23 9.34 -0.71
C ASN A 149 8.26 8.14 0.26
N TRP A 150 7.25 7.99 1.08
CA TRP A 150 7.09 6.84 1.97
C TRP A 150 6.89 5.53 1.20
N ALA A 151 5.95 5.54 0.26
CA ALA A 151 5.70 4.40 -0.59
C ALA A 151 6.96 3.99 -1.38
N GLU A 152 7.72 4.96 -1.90
CA GLU A 152 9.00 4.73 -2.56
C GLU A 152 10.06 4.15 -1.62
N LYS A 153 10.11 4.62 -0.38
CA LYS A 153 11.04 4.10 0.64
C LYS A 153 10.70 2.65 0.96
N GLU A 154 9.43 2.33 1.21
CA GLU A 154 8.99 0.97 1.47
C GLU A 154 9.27 0.05 0.28
N PHE A 155 8.95 0.48 -0.94
CA PHE A 155 9.23 -0.29 -2.16
C PHE A 155 10.72 -0.62 -2.33
N ARG A 156 11.60 0.36 -2.09
CA ARG A 156 13.06 0.14 -2.15
C ARG A 156 13.54 -0.80 -1.04
N ASN A 157 12.99 -0.67 0.15
CA ASN A 157 13.33 -1.55 1.26
C ASN A 157 12.86 -2.98 0.99
N LEU A 158 11.65 -3.19 0.47
CA LEU A 158 11.16 -4.51 0.07
C LEU A 158 12.04 -5.14 -1.02
N LYS A 159 12.49 -4.37 -2.03
CA LYS A 159 13.46 -4.86 -3.01
C LYS A 159 14.75 -5.35 -2.37
N ARG A 160 15.25 -4.61 -1.37
CA ARG A 160 16.47 -4.97 -0.62
C ARG A 160 16.26 -6.21 0.22
N LEU A 161 15.11 -6.34 0.88
CA LEU A 161 14.74 -7.52 1.67
C LEU A 161 14.61 -8.75 0.78
N HIS A 162 13.86 -8.63 -0.31
CA HIS A 162 13.62 -9.74 -1.24
C HIS A 162 14.91 -10.23 -1.95
N SER A 163 15.94 -9.39 -2.03
CA SER A 163 17.26 -9.81 -2.55
C SER A 163 18.09 -10.64 -1.56
N GLU A 164 17.68 -10.72 -0.29
CA GLU A 164 18.34 -11.52 0.74
C GLU A 164 17.61 -12.86 0.94
N PRO A 165 18.24 -14.00 0.59
CA PRO A 165 17.56 -15.30 0.59
C PRO A 165 17.08 -15.79 1.97
N LEU A 166 17.69 -15.26 3.04
CA LEU A 166 17.35 -15.64 4.41
C LEU A 166 16.14 -14.87 4.96
N ILE A 167 15.65 -13.86 4.25
CA ILE A 167 14.49 -13.06 4.67
C ILE A 167 13.31 -13.38 3.77
N ASN A 168 12.32 -14.05 4.33
CA ASN A 168 11.06 -14.24 3.65
C ASN A 168 10.24 -12.94 3.73
N SER A 169 10.19 -12.21 2.62
CA SER A 169 9.47 -10.93 2.50
C SER A 169 8.70 -10.87 1.20
N PRO A 170 7.58 -10.12 1.14
CA PRO A 170 6.82 -9.96 -0.08
C PRO A 170 7.67 -9.41 -1.21
N ARG A 171 7.62 -10.04 -2.38
CA ARG A 171 8.24 -9.49 -3.58
C ARG A 171 7.50 -8.22 -4.02
N PRO A 172 8.17 -7.06 -4.09
CA PRO A 172 7.54 -5.85 -4.61
C PRO A 172 7.40 -5.95 -6.13
N VAL A 173 6.20 -5.67 -6.64
CA VAL A 173 5.86 -5.82 -8.07
C VAL A 173 5.82 -4.46 -8.76
N GLU A 174 4.95 -3.57 -8.29
CA GLU A 174 4.80 -2.23 -8.87
C GLU A 174 4.55 -1.19 -7.79
N LEU A 175 5.05 0.01 -8.03
CA LEU A 175 4.74 1.19 -7.25
C LEU A 175 4.20 2.27 -8.17
N ARG A 176 3.02 2.80 -7.84
CA ARG A 176 2.42 3.91 -8.56
C ARG A 176 1.85 4.92 -7.58
N GLU A 177 2.56 6.03 -7.41
CA GLU A 177 2.21 7.11 -6.49
C GLU A 177 2.01 6.60 -5.04
N ASN A 178 0.78 6.56 -4.55
CA ASN A 178 0.40 6.07 -3.23
C ASN A 178 -0.07 4.60 -3.22
N ILE A 179 0.18 3.85 -4.28
CA ILE A 179 -0.24 2.45 -4.42
C ILE A 179 0.99 1.57 -4.60
N LEU A 180 1.16 0.62 -3.69
CA LEU A 180 2.20 -0.40 -3.74
C LEU A 180 1.56 -1.77 -3.98
N VAL A 181 1.93 -2.43 -5.08
CA VAL A 181 1.58 -3.81 -5.39
C VAL A 181 2.74 -4.71 -5.04
N MET A 182 2.47 -5.73 -4.27
CA MET A 182 3.46 -6.72 -3.83
C MET A 182 2.83 -8.12 -3.77
N GLU A 183 3.67 -9.13 -3.67
CA GLU A 183 3.24 -10.51 -3.45
C GLU A 183 2.35 -10.62 -2.20
N TYR A 184 1.35 -11.47 -2.28
CA TYR A 184 0.51 -11.80 -1.14
C TYR A 184 1.04 -13.05 -0.46
N LEU A 185 1.52 -12.90 0.76
CA LEU A 185 1.99 -14.05 1.55
C LEU A 185 0.78 -14.76 2.13
N THR A 186 0.53 -15.97 1.66
CA THR A 186 -0.66 -16.74 1.97
C THR A 186 -0.36 -17.93 2.87
N HIS A 187 -1.36 -18.36 3.63
CA HIS A 187 -1.41 -19.64 4.33
C HIS A 187 -2.37 -20.63 3.66
N GLY A 188 -2.90 -20.28 2.53
CA GLY A 188 -3.87 -20.96 1.67
C GLY A 188 -4.41 -19.97 0.66
N LYS A 189 -5.15 -20.42 -0.35
CA LYS A 189 -5.66 -19.52 -1.40
C LYS A 189 -6.53 -18.40 -0.80
N GLY A 190 -6.09 -17.16 -0.98
CA GLY A 190 -6.78 -15.98 -0.49
C GLY A 190 -6.71 -15.73 1.02
N GLU A 191 -6.08 -16.63 1.79
CA GLU A 191 -5.94 -16.46 3.24
C GLU A 191 -4.58 -15.83 3.58
N PRO A 192 -4.55 -14.70 4.32
CA PRO A 192 -3.30 -14.09 4.71
C PRO A 192 -2.55 -14.96 5.70
N SER A 193 -1.23 -14.98 5.61
CA SER A 193 -0.40 -15.54 6.67
C SER A 193 -0.71 -14.87 8.00
N PRO A 194 -0.82 -15.63 9.11
CA PRO A 194 -1.19 -15.08 10.40
C PRO A 194 -0.10 -14.13 10.92
N LYS A 195 -0.51 -13.16 11.73
CA LYS A 195 0.42 -12.41 12.56
C LYS A 195 0.88 -13.26 13.72
N LEU A 196 2.04 -12.94 14.28
CA LEU A 196 2.58 -13.69 15.41
C LEU A 196 1.60 -13.77 16.60
N ARG A 197 0.85 -12.69 16.88
CA ARG A 197 -0.16 -12.66 17.94
C ARG A 197 -1.35 -13.60 17.69
N ASP A 198 -1.65 -13.89 16.43
CA ASP A 198 -2.81 -14.70 16.03
C ASP A 198 -2.43 -16.17 15.82
N HIS A 199 -1.11 -16.46 15.83
CA HIS A 199 -0.59 -17.81 15.79
C HIS A 199 -0.78 -18.53 17.14
N LYS A 200 -1.23 -19.78 17.09
CA LYS A 200 -1.36 -20.62 18.27
C LYS A 200 -0.16 -21.53 18.34
N PHE A 201 0.71 -21.26 19.30
CA PHE A 201 1.86 -22.12 19.58
C PHE A 201 1.40 -23.44 20.19
N GLU A 202 1.98 -24.54 19.72
CA GLU A 202 1.68 -25.86 20.23
C GLU A 202 2.33 -26.11 21.59
N ASP A 203 3.58 -25.63 21.76
CA ASP A 203 4.33 -25.82 22.99
C ASP A 203 5.40 -24.72 23.20
N LEU A 204 6.17 -24.85 24.28
CA LEU A 204 7.24 -23.94 24.62
C LEU A 204 8.44 -24.07 23.66
N GLU A 205 8.68 -25.25 23.10
CA GLU A 205 9.80 -25.50 22.19
C GLU A 205 9.58 -24.72 20.89
N GLU A 206 8.36 -24.68 20.39
CA GLU A 206 7.97 -23.88 19.24
C GLU A 206 8.18 -22.37 19.49
N VAL A 207 7.79 -21.87 20.66
CA VAL A 207 8.03 -20.46 21.05
C VAL A 207 9.52 -20.14 21.06
N ILE A 208 10.35 -21.03 21.63
CA ILE A 208 11.79 -20.87 21.69
C ILE A 208 12.39 -20.90 20.28
N HIS A 209 11.89 -21.78 19.41
CA HIS A 209 12.31 -21.85 18.01
C HIS A 209 12.09 -20.52 17.29
N TYR A 210 10.87 -19.99 17.31
CA TYR A 210 10.56 -18.69 16.66
C TYR A 210 11.31 -17.53 17.29
N TYR A 211 11.55 -17.57 18.61
CA TYR A 211 12.36 -16.56 19.26
C TYR A 211 13.80 -16.54 18.70
N HIS A 212 14.43 -17.71 18.54
CA HIS A 212 15.76 -17.80 17.95
C HIS A 212 15.79 -17.39 16.48
N GLU A 213 14.80 -17.82 15.69
CA GLU A 213 14.67 -17.38 14.31
C GLU A 213 14.56 -15.85 14.22
N MET A 214 13.75 -15.24 15.05
CA MET A 214 13.58 -13.79 15.11
C MET A 214 14.91 -13.07 15.37
N LEU A 215 15.72 -13.57 16.31
CA LEU A 215 17.05 -13.01 16.59
C LEU A 215 17.99 -13.12 15.38
N ILE A 216 17.96 -14.25 14.68
CA ILE A 216 18.74 -14.46 13.45
C ILE A 216 18.28 -13.49 12.36
N LEU A 217 16.96 -13.39 12.13
CA LEU A 217 16.39 -12.51 11.12
C LEU A 217 16.70 -11.03 11.40
N MET A 218 16.63 -10.58 12.66
CA MET A 218 17.03 -9.22 13.03
C MET A 218 18.51 -8.96 12.73
N ARG A 219 19.37 -9.94 12.99
CA ARG A 219 20.80 -9.83 12.67
C ARG A 219 21.03 -9.76 11.17
N VAL A 220 20.38 -10.60 10.38
CA VAL A 220 20.46 -10.60 8.91
C VAL A 220 19.95 -9.27 8.37
N LEU A 221 18.81 -8.79 8.85
CA LEU A 221 18.21 -7.52 8.49
C LEU A 221 19.21 -6.37 8.66
N TYR A 222 19.90 -6.32 9.81
CA TYR A 222 20.88 -5.29 10.10
C TYR A 222 22.16 -5.46 9.29
N GLN A 223 22.76 -6.65 9.28
CA GLN A 223 24.09 -6.89 8.72
C GLN A 223 24.09 -6.98 7.19
N LYS A 224 23.07 -7.61 6.61
CA LYS A 224 22.97 -7.84 5.15
C LYS A 224 22.14 -6.77 4.47
N CYS A 225 20.94 -6.51 4.99
CA CYS A 225 20.04 -5.53 4.37
C CYS A 225 20.32 -4.09 4.81
N ARG A 226 21.16 -3.88 5.85
CA ARG A 226 21.43 -2.54 6.41
C ARG A 226 20.15 -1.79 6.80
N LEU A 227 19.21 -2.54 7.37
CA LEU A 227 17.92 -2.05 7.84
C LEU A 227 17.72 -2.40 9.31
N VAL A 228 16.97 -1.56 10.00
CA VAL A 228 16.41 -1.83 11.33
C VAL A 228 14.90 -1.80 11.19
N HIS A 229 14.21 -2.81 11.74
CA HIS A 229 12.75 -2.91 11.65
C HIS A 229 12.06 -1.71 12.31
N ALA A 230 12.54 -1.33 13.48
CA ALA A 230 12.11 -0.19 14.29
C ALA A 230 10.65 -0.25 14.84
N ASP A 231 9.86 -1.25 14.46
CA ASP A 231 8.47 -1.46 14.91
C ASP A 231 8.12 -2.96 14.96
N LEU A 232 9.11 -3.80 15.31
CA LEU A 232 8.90 -5.25 15.43
C LEU A 232 8.06 -5.55 16.66
N SER A 233 6.97 -6.25 16.46
CA SER A 233 6.02 -6.61 17.50
C SER A 233 5.24 -7.87 17.11
N GLU A 234 4.42 -8.36 18.05
CA GLU A 234 3.51 -9.47 17.80
C GLU A 234 2.41 -9.17 16.79
N TYR A 235 2.27 -7.92 16.38
CA TYR A 235 1.29 -7.47 15.37
C TYR A 235 1.82 -7.52 13.92
N ASN A 236 3.08 -7.88 13.77
CA ASN A 236 3.70 -8.07 12.45
C ASN A 236 3.62 -9.52 12.02
#